data_a92a6229dd72b2950df37cdd588e90cb
#
_entry.id   a92a6229dd72b2950df37cdd588e90cb
#
_cell.length_a   1.000
_cell.length_b   1.000
_cell.length_c   1.000
_cell.angle_alpha   90.00
_cell.angle_beta   90.00
_cell.angle_gamma   90.00
#
_symmetry.space_group_name_H-M   'P 1'
#
loop_
_entity.id
_entity.type
_entity.pdbx_description
1 polymer ?
#
loop_
_entity_poly.entity_id
_entity_poly.type
_entity_poly.pdbx_seq_one_letter_code
_entity_poly.pdbx_strand_id
1 'polypeptide(L)'
;MNSIELSELIYPEIANDTDYEAMYPHRDLAEGAKVTRLGPSPTGFIHLGNLYGAFVDERLAHQSNGVFFLRIEDTDDKRYVENAVETIISSLAFFGIEFDEGVTEHGDIGKYGDYTQSHRGDIYRFYAKKLIAEGKAYPCFLTEDEISTIREQQEQQKLAPGVYAGWSKYRDQIGRASCRERV
;
A
#
# COMPACT_ATOMS: atom_id res chain seq x y z
N MET A 1 27.89 8.52 7.94
CA MET A 1 26.88 8.66 6.88
C MET A 1 25.63 9.23 7.52
N ASN A 2 25.12 10.32 7.03
CA ASN A 2 23.87 10.91 7.51
C ASN A 2 22.67 10.31 6.76
N SER A 3 21.42 10.61 7.20
CA SER A 3 20.20 10.05 6.60
C SER A 3 20.02 10.43 5.12
N ILE A 4 20.45 11.62 4.73
CA ILE A 4 20.38 12.08 3.35
C ILE A 4 21.35 11.29 2.47
N GLU A 5 22.61 11.15 2.89
CA GLU A 5 23.60 10.34 2.18
C GLU A 5 23.15 8.87 2.06
N LEU A 6 22.51 8.34 3.11
CA LEU A 6 21.96 6.98 3.10
C LEU A 6 20.83 6.84 2.09
N SER A 7 19.92 7.80 2.01
CA SER A 7 18.80 7.77 1.07
C SER A 7 19.26 7.82 -0.39
N GLU A 8 20.31 8.62 -0.68
CA GLU A 8 20.91 8.68 -2.00
C GLU A 8 21.65 7.39 -2.37
N LEU A 9 22.28 6.73 -1.39
CA LEU A 9 22.94 5.45 -1.62
C LEU A 9 21.96 4.30 -1.93
N ILE A 10 20.79 4.30 -1.28
CA ILE A 10 19.80 3.23 -1.45
C ILE A 10 18.95 3.42 -2.72
N TYR A 11 18.61 4.67 -3.04
CA TYR A 11 17.75 5.02 -4.19
C TYR A 11 18.42 6.09 -5.07
N PRO A 12 19.58 5.80 -5.68
CA PRO A 12 20.31 6.79 -6.49
C PRO A 12 19.53 7.18 -7.77
N GLU A 13 18.69 6.29 -8.27
CA GLU A 13 17.90 6.49 -9.49
C GLU A 13 16.63 7.32 -9.29
N ILE A 14 16.22 7.53 -8.03
CA ILE A 14 14.98 8.26 -7.74
C ILE A 14 15.28 9.75 -7.62
N ALA A 15 14.67 10.54 -8.49
CA ALA A 15 14.76 12.00 -8.46
C ALA A 15 14.13 12.58 -7.19
N ASN A 16 14.74 13.64 -6.64
CA ASN A 16 14.26 14.28 -5.41
C ASN A 16 13.20 15.36 -5.66
N ASP A 17 13.04 15.78 -6.91
CA ASP A 17 12.22 16.90 -7.36
C ASP A 17 10.89 16.50 -7.98
N THR A 18 10.54 15.22 -7.96
CA THR A 18 9.24 14.75 -8.44
C THR A 18 8.15 15.22 -7.50
N ASP A 19 7.23 16.03 -8.01
CA ASP A 19 6.11 16.56 -7.24
C ASP A 19 4.86 15.68 -7.42
N TYR A 20 4.79 14.59 -6.66
CA TYR A 20 3.62 13.72 -6.66
C TYR A 20 2.38 14.39 -6.06
N GLU A 21 2.53 15.40 -5.21
CA GLU A 21 1.40 16.14 -4.65
C GLU A 21 0.74 17.01 -5.73
N ALA A 22 1.52 17.60 -6.63
CA ALA A 22 0.99 18.29 -7.80
C ALA A 22 0.40 17.32 -8.84
N MET A 23 0.97 16.13 -9.02
CA MET A 23 0.40 15.11 -9.91
C MET A 23 -0.91 14.52 -9.39
N TYR A 24 -1.05 14.43 -8.07
CA TYR A 24 -2.24 13.89 -7.39
C TYR A 24 -2.79 14.92 -6.39
N PRO A 25 -3.35 16.05 -6.87
CA PRO A 25 -3.85 17.11 -6.01
C PRO A 25 -5.02 16.64 -5.16
N HIS A 26 -5.29 17.35 -4.07
CA HIS A 26 -6.48 17.09 -3.27
C HIS A 26 -7.74 17.10 -4.15
N ARG A 27 -8.64 16.14 -3.89
CA ARG A 27 -9.93 16.07 -4.60
C ARG A 27 -10.77 17.28 -4.26
N ASP A 28 -11.41 17.87 -5.26
CA ASP A 28 -12.40 18.91 -5.08
C ASP A 28 -13.75 18.27 -4.70
N LEU A 29 -13.89 17.97 -3.43
CA LEU A 29 -15.08 17.33 -2.86
C LEU A 29 -15.67 18.21 -1.76
N ALA A 30 -16.99 18.11 -1.58
CA ALA A 30 -17.68 18.81 -0.51
C ALA A 30 -17.17 18.40 0.88
N GLU A 31 -17.30 19.29 1.86
CA GLU A 31 -16.96 18.97 3.24
C GLU A 31 -17.75 17.77 3.74
N GLY A 32 -17.06 16.81 4.35
CA GLY A 32 -17.66 15.56 4.83
C GLY A 32 -17.79 14.46 3.80
N ALA A 33 -17.52 14.72 2.51
CA ALA A 33 -17.47 13.69 1.47
C ALA A 33 -16.38 12.67 1.77
N LYS A 34 -16.69 11.39 1.60
CA LYS A 34 -15.79 10.30 1.94
C LYS A 34 -15.15 9.71 0.68
N VAL A 35 -13.86 9.45 0.77
CA VAL A 35 -13.14 8.67 -0.25
C VAL A 35 -12.85 7.31 0.35
N THR A 36 -13.43 6.28 -0.23
CA THR A 36 -13.30 4.90 0.24
C THR A 36 -12.67 4.03 -0.83
N ARG A 37 -12.13 2.87 -0.43
CA ARG A 37 -11.37 2.02 -1.33
C ARG A 37 -11.61 0.54 -1.05
N LEU A 38 -11.89 -0.21 -2.11
CA LEU A 38 -11.67 -1.65 -2.10
C LEU A 38 -10.28 -1.95 -2.68
N GLY A 39 -9.47 -2.72 -1.94
CA GLY A 39 -8.12 -3.13 -2.34
C GLY A 39 -7.96 -4.66 -2.38
N PRO A 40 -8.61 -5.37 -3.31
CA PRO A 40 -8.51 -6.83 -3.37
C PRO A 40 -7.18 -7.26 -3.99
N SER A 41 -6.63 -8.37 -3.48
CA SER A 41 -5.54 -9.07 -4.17
C SER A 41 -6.12 -10.05 -5.18
N PRO A 42 -5.55 -10.18 -6.39
CA PRO A 42 -6.04 -11.09 -7.44
C PRO A 42 -5.60 -12.53 -7.17
N THR A 43 -5.97 -13.06 -5.99
CA THR A 43 -5.57 -14.38 -5.49
C THR A 43 -6.67 -15.43 -5.61
N GLY A 44 -7.71 -15.14 -6.38
CA GLY A 44 -8.85 -16.03 -6.62
C GLY A 44 -10.20 -15.32 -6.57
N PHE A 45 -11.22 -16.04 -6.12
CA PHE A 45 -12.56 -15.51 -6.05
C PHE A 45 -12.73 -14.49 -4.92
N ILE A 46 -13.55 -13.48 -5.19
CA ILE A 46 -13.98 -12.56 -4.15
C ILE A 46 -14.93 -13.30 -3.18
N HIS A 47 -14.65 -13.22 -1.88
CA HIS A 47 -15.50 -13.86 -0.88
C HIS A 47 -16.49 -12.86 -0.25
N LEU A 48 -17.48 -13.38 0.48
CA LEU A 48 -18.56 -12.57 1.05
C LEU A 48 -18.05 -11.41 1.92
N GLY A 49 -16.94 -11.60 2.63
CA GLY A 49 -16.33 -10.52 3.45
C GLY A 49 -15.83 -9.35 2.61
N ASN A 50 -15.23 -9.62 1.45
CA ASN A 50 -14.80 -8.56 0.53
C ASN A 50 -16.02 -7.83 -0.08
N LEU A 51 -17.08 -8.58 -0.47
CA LEU A 51 -18.32 -8.01 -0.99
C LEU A 51 -19.02 -7.14 0.04
N TYR A 52 -19.08 -7.59 1.30
CA TYR A 52 -19.65 -6.79 2.38
C TYR A 52 -18.86 -5.51 2.62
N GLY A 53 -17.51 -5.59 2.66
CA GLY A 53 -16.65 -4.41 2.78
C GLY A 53 -16.87 -3.44 1.61
N ALA A 54 -16.85 -3.95 0.38
CA ALA A 54 -17.08 -3.15 -0.83
C ALA A 54 -18.46 -2.46 -0.81
N PHE A 55 -19.51 -3.18 -0.39
CA PHE A 55 -20.84 -2.61 -0.26
C PHE A 55 -20.89 -1.46 0.76
N VAL A 56 -20.26 -1.64 1.93
CA VAL A 56 -20.20 -0.59 2.96
C VAL A 56 -19.40 0.61 2.45
N ASP A 57 -18.24 0.38 1.85
CA ASP A 57 -17.37 1.42 1.32
C ASP A 57 -18.07 2.24 0.23
N GLU A 58 -18.73 1.56 -0.72
CA GLU A 58 -19.50 2.21 -1.79
C GLU A 58 -20.63 3.07 -1.21
N ARG A 59 -21.45 2.53 -0.27
CA ARG A 59 -22.55 3.27 0.35
C ARG A 59 -22.06 4.48 1.14
N LEU A 60 -20.97 4.36 1.89
CA LEU A 60 -20.37 5.49 2.64
C LEU A 60 -19.87 6.60 1.71
N ALA A 61 -19.24 6.24 0.60
CA ALA A 61 -18.82 7.21 -0.41
C ALA A 61 -20.02 7.89 -1.06
N HIS A 62 -20.92 7.13 -1.67
CA HIS A 62 -22.01 7.69 -2.45
C HIS A 62 -23.02 8.47 -1.60
N GLN A 63 -23.35 8.03 -0.38
CA GLN A 63 -24.22 8.78 0.53
C GLN A 63 -23.63 10.12 0.98
N SER A 64 -22.28 10.26 0.93
CA SER A 64 -21.60 11.52 1.27
C SER A 64 -21.23 12.36 0.04
N ASN A 65 -21.68 12.01 -1.16
CA ASN A 65 -21.24 12.58 -2.43
C ASN A 65 -19.71 12.55 -2.61
N GLY A 66 -19.11 11.45 -2.15
CA GLY A 66 -17.69 11.18 -2.22
C GLY A 66 -17.33 10.26 -3.39
N VAL A 67 -16.23 9.51 -3.24
CA VAL A 67 -15.68 8.65 -4.28
C VAL A 67 -15.37 7.27 -3.70
N PHE A 68 -15.85 6.22 -4.34
CA PHE A 68 -15.44 4.85 -4.09
C PHE A 68 -14.53 4.36 -5.22
N PHE A 69 -13.33 3.85 -4.90
CA PHE A 69 -12.42 3.39 -5.94
C PHE A 69 -11.93 1.96 -5.72
N LEU A 70 -11.70 1.27 -6.85
CA LEU A 70 -11.14 -0.07 -6.91
C LEU A 70 -9.64 0.00 -7.22
N ARG A 71 -8.78 -0.50 -6.32
CA ARG A 71 -7.35 -0.67 -6.57
C ARG A 71 -6.95 -2.13 -6.42
N ILE A 72 -6.42 -2.72 -7.48
CA ILE A 72 -5.90 -4.08 -7.45
C ILE A 72 -4.57 -4.11 -6.70
N GLU A 73 -4.49 -4.93 -5.65
CA GLU A 73 -3.28 -5.10 -4.84
C GLU A 73 -2.58 -6.41 -5.22
N ASP A 74 -1.85 -6.37 -6.34
CA ASP A 74 -1.25 -7.50 -7.06
C ASP A 74 0.21 -7.79 -6.70
N THR A 75 0.67 -7.36 -5.53
CA THR A 75 2.07 -7.55 -5.12
C THR A 75 2.40 -8.95 -4.60
N ASP A 76 1.43 -9.86 -4.53
CA ASP A 76 1.62 -11.26 -4.14
C ASP A 76 1.64 -12.17 -5.38
N ASP A 77 2.78 -12.20 -6.07
CA ASP A 77 2.96 -13.00 -7.30
C ASP A 77 2.79 -14.51 -7.07
N LYS A 78 3.00 -14.99 -5.84
CA LYS A 78 2.92 -16.43 -5.52
C LYS A 78 1.48 -16.95 -5.53
N ARG A 79 0.50 -16.08 -5.33
CA ARG A 79 -0.92 -16.43 -5.25
C ARG A 79 -1.75 -15.81 -6.36
N TYR A 80 -1.11 -15.23 -7.36
CA TYR A 80 -1.80 -14.66 -8.51
C TYR A 80 -2.63 -15.72 -9.26
N VAL A 81 -3.87 -15.42 -9.57
CA VAL A 81 -4.78 -16.28 -10.34
C VAL A 81 -5.17 -15.56 -11.63
N GLU A 82 -5.04 -16.24 -12.75
CA GLU A 82 -5.43 -15.71 -14.06
C GLU A 82 -6.94 -15.37 -14.07
N ASN A 83 -7.30 -14.27 -14.71
CA ASN A 83 -8.66 -13.72 -14.78
C ASN A 83 -9.31 -13.36 -13.41
N ALA A 84 -8.51 -13.26 -12.34
CA ALA A 84 -9.04 -12.89 -11.03
C ALA A 84 -9.54 -11.44 -11.00
N VAL A 85 -8.90 -10.54 -11.75
CA VAL A 85 -9.31 -9.12 -11.82
C VAL A 85 -10.69 -9.00 -12.49
N GLU A 86 -10.88 -9.65 -13.61
CA GLU A 86 -12.17 -9.70 -14.33
C GLU A 86 -13.26 -10.33 -13.45
N THR A 87 -12.90 -11.38 -12.70
CA THR A 87 -13.82 -12.03 -11.74
C THR A 87 -14.22 -11.09 -10.61
N ILE A 88 -13.29 -10.27 -10.11
CA ILE A 88 -13.56 -9.24 -9.10
C ILE A 88 -14.53 -8.20 -9.65
N ILE A 89 -14.24 -7.64 -10.82
CA ILE A 89 -15.06 -6.59 -11.47
C ILE A 89 -16.46 -7.11 -11.75
N SER A 90 -16.58 -8.28 -12.37
CA SER A 90 -17.89 -8.89 -12.69
C SER A 90 -18.69 -9.27 -11.44
N SER A 91 -18.02 -9.70 -10.37
CA SER A 91 -18.67 -9.98 -9.09
C SER A 91 -19.24 -8.71 -8.45
N LEU A 92 -18.49 -7.61 -8.44
CA LEU A 92 -18.97 -6.33 -7.93
C LEU A 92 -20.19 -5.87 -8.72
N ALA A 93 -20.13 -5.90 -10.05
CA ALA A 93 -21.23 -5.54 -10.92
C ALA A 93 -22.47 -6.42 -10.70
N PHE A 94 -22.30 -7.75 -10.53
CA PHE A 94 -23.40 -8.68 -10.25
C PHE A 94 -24.16 -8.31 -8.96
N PHE A 95 -23.46 -7.82 -7.94
CA PHE A 95 -24.06 -7.39 -6.67
C PHE A 95 -24.49 -5.91 -6.67
N GLY A 96 -24.42 -5.22 -7.80
CA GLY A 96 -24.78 -3.81 -7.91
C GLY A 96 -23.88 -2.87 -7.10
N ILE A 97 -22.60 -3.22 -6.99
CA ILE A 97 -21.57 -2.40 -6.36
C ILE A 97 -20.79 -1.70 -7.46
N GLU A 98 -20.91 -0.39 -7.54
CA GLU A 98 -20.32 0.43 -8.60
C GLU A 98 -19.19 1.31 -8.02
N PHE A 99 -18.03 1.30 -8.66
CA PHE A 99 -16.91 2.19 -8.29
C PHE A 99 -16.77 3.32 -9.31
N ASP A 100 -16.40 4.50 -8.79
CA ASP A 100 -16.26 5.73 -9.58
C ASP A 100 -14.92 5.80 -10.31
N GLU A 101 -13.89 5.19 -9.71
CA GLU A 101 -12.51 5.16 -10.24
C GLU A 101 -11.90 3.78 -10.00
N GLY A 102 -10.94 3.40 -10.85
CA GLY A 102 -10.24 2.12 -10.66
C GLY A 102 -9.96 1.36 -11.93
N VAL A 103 -9.59 0.10 -11.76
CA VAL A 103 -9.31 -0.84 -12.87
C VAL A 103 -10.60 -1.31 -13.50
N THR A 104 -10.68 -1.25 -14.84
CA THR A 104 -11.78 -1.83 -15.61
C THR A 104 -11.23 -2.76 -16.69
N GLU A 105 -12.13 -3.50 -17.37
CA GLU A 105 -11.77 -4.35 -18.52
C GLU A 105 -11.17 -3.56 -19.70
N HIS A 106 -11.37 -2.24 -19.73
CA HIS A 106 -10.91 -1.35 -20.81
C HIS A 106 -9.76 -0.42 -20.38
N GLY A 107 -9.18 -0.67 -19.22
CA GLY A 107 -8.13 0.15 -18.62
C GLY A 107 -8.65 0.93 -17.40
N ASP A 108 -7.78 1.76 -16.85
CA ASP A 108 -8.09 2.54 -15.65
C ASP A 108 -9.05 3.70 -15.96
N ILE A 109 -10.01 3.93 -15.05
CA ILE A 109 -10.84 5.13 -15.03
C ILE A 109 -10.54 5.97 -13.80
N GLY A 110 -10.55 7.30 -13.95
CA GLY A 110 -10.25 8.24 -12.87
C GLY A 110 -8.93 8.99 -13.07
N LYS A 111 -8.62 9.91 -12.14
CA LYS A 111 -7.48 10.83 -12.24
C LYS A 111 -6.32 10.49 -11.28
N TYR A 112 -6.50 9.51 -10.40
CA TYR A 112 -5.57 9.17 -9.32
C TYR A 112 -4.93 7.78 -9.50
N GLY A 113 -4.98 7.25 -10.74
CA GLY A 113 -4.30 5.99 -11.15
C GLY A 113 -2.77 6.13 -11.18
N ASP A 114 -1.97 5.09 -11.41
CA ASP A 114 -2.46 3.74 -11.71
C ASP A 114 -3.23 3.11 -10.54
N TYR A 115 -4.29 2.38 -10.86
CA TYR A 115 -5.07 1.66 -9.86
C TYR A 115 -4.63 0.19 -9.72
N THR A 116 -3.49 -0.17 -10.25
CA THR A 116 -2.80 -1.44 -10.02
C THR A 116 -1.56 -1.18 -9.19
N GLN A 117 -1.42 -1.84 -8.05
CA GLN A 117 -0.40 -1.54 -7.05
C GLN A 117 1.02 -1.73 -7.59
N SER A 118 1.28 -2.79 -8.36
CA SER A 118 2.61 -3.06 -8.94
C SER A 118 3.11 -1.93 -9.87
N HIS A 119 2.21 -1.18 -10.49
CA HIS A 119 2.56 -0.05 -11.37
C HIS A 119 2.98 1.22 -10.59
N ARG A 120 2.79 1.25 -9.28
CA ARG A 120 3.09 2.40 -8.42
C ARG A 120 4.48 2.35 -7.78
N GLY A 121 5.36 1.49 -8.28
CA GLY A 121 6.68 1.26 -7.70
C GLY A 121 7.51 2.52 -7.49
N ASP A 122 7.51 3.44 -8.45
CA ASP A 122 8.29 4.69 -8.37
C ASP A 122 7.77 5.64 -7.31
N ILE A 123 6.45 5.72 -7.11
CA ILE A 123 5.84 6.49 -6.03
C ILE A 123 6.30 5.93 -4.67
N TYR A 124 6.28 4.62 -4.51
CA TYR A 124 6.70 3.98 -3.25
C TYR A 124 8.18 4.19 -2.97
N ARG A 125 9.05 4.05 -3.98
CA ARG A 125 10.49 4.31 -3.85
C ARG A 125 10.78 5.77 -3.50
N PHE A 126 10.08 6.71 -4.12
CA PHE A 126 10.20 8.13 -3.82
C PHE A 126 9.88 8.43 -2.35
N TYR A 127 8.73 7.98 -1.86
CA TYR A 127 8.37 8.20 -0.46
C TYR A 127 9.23 7.40 0.51
N ALA A 128 9.69 6.20 0.16
CA ALA A 128 10.67 5.46 0.95
C ALA A 128 11.99 6.24 1.07
N LYS A 129 12.52 6.78 -0.04
CA LYS A 129 13.70 7.66 -0.06
C LYS A 129 13.50 8.87 0.85
N LYS A 130 12.36 9.55 0.73
CA LYS A 130 12.02 10.71 1.55
C LYS A 130 11.99 10.36 3.05
N LEU A 131 11.35 9.26 3.43
CA LEU A 131 11.30 8.80 4.82
C LEU A 131 12.69 8.47 5.38
N ILE A 132 13.58 7.88 4.58
CA ILE A 132 14.97 7.64 4.99
C ILE A 132 15.71 8.97 5.17
N ALA A 133 15.60 9.90 4.23
CA ALA A 133 16.23 11.21 4.31
C ALA A 133 15.81 12.00 5.55
N GLU A 134 14.51 11.88 5.94
CA GLU A 134 13.95 12.48 7.15
C GLU A 134 14.29 11.70 8.43
N GLY A 135 15.00 10.57 8.35
CA GLY A 135 15.33 9.72 9.49
C GLY A 135 14.13 8.96 10.09
N LYS A 136 13.03 8.85 9.35
CA LYS A 136 11.80 8.16 9.75
C LYS A 136 11.78 6.69 9.34
N ALA A 137 12.65 6.29 8.43
CA ALA A 137 12.81 4.92 7.99
C ALA A 137 14.29 4.53 7.93
N TYR A 138 14.57 3.24 7.97
CA TYR A 138 15.92 2.67 7.87
C TYR A 138 15.88 1.36 7.10
N PRO A 139 16.97 0.98 6.38
CA PRO A 139 17.04 -0.30 5.70
C PRO A 139 17.15 -1.45 6.73
N CYS A 140 16.42 -2.52 6.49
CA CYS A 140 16.43 -3.72 7.31
C CYS A 140 17.04 -4.87 6.52
N PHE A 141 18.15 -5.42 7.00
CA PHE A 141 18.91 -6.51 6.37
C PHE A 141 18.64 -7.88 6.99
N LEU A 142 17.55 -8.04 7.73
CA LEU A 142 17.14 -9.33 8.27
C LEU A 142 16.73 -10.26 7.13
N THR A 143 17.25 -11.48 7.18
CA THR A 143 16.79 -12.57 6.29
C THR A 143 15.40 -13.08 6.70
N GLU A 144 14.75 -13.83 5.81
CA GLU A 144 13.46 -14.47 6.10
C GLU A 144 13.56 -15.42 7.32
N ASP A 145 14.66 -16.18 7.43
CA ASP A 145 14.91 -17.08 8.56
C ASP A 145 15.07 -16.33 9.88
N GLU A 146 15.80 -15.21 9.86
CA GLU A 146 15.93 -14.35 11.05
C GLU A 146 14.59 -13.74 11.46
N ILE A 147 13.75 -13.31 10.51
CA ILE A 147 12.41 -12.79 10.77
C ILE A 147 11.52 -13.89 11.34
N SER A 148 11.57 -15.10 10.80
CA SER A 148 10.81 -16.26 11.31
C SER A 148 11.21 -16.60 12.73
N THR A 149 12.51 -16.65 13.01
CA THR A 149 13.05 -16.88 14.36
C THR A 149 12.57 -15.82 15.36
N ILE A 150 12.59 -14.53 14.95
CA ILE A 150 12.09 -13.44 15.79
C ILE A 150 10.59 -13.63 16.10
N ARG A 151 9.79 -13.99 15.10
CA ARG A 151 8.35 -14.23 15.27
C ARG A 151 8.08 -15.38 16.26
N GLU A 152 8.77 -16.50 16.12
CA GLU A 152 8.64 -17.64 17.01
C GLU A 152 8.98 -17.26 18.48
N GLN A 153 10.06 -16.51 18.69
CA GLN A 153 10.44 -16.05 20.01
C GLN A 153 9.40 -15.10 20.62
N GLN A 154 8.83 -14.20 19.81
CA GLN A 154 7.78 -13.30 20.24
C GLN A 154 6.49 -14.04 20.58
N GLU A 155 6.09 -15.03 19.79
CA GLU A 155 4.93 -15.88 20.08
C GLU A 155 5.09 -16.64 21.39
N GLN A 156 6.27 -17.21 21.67
CA GLN A 156 6.58 -17.86 22.96
C GLN A 156 6.44 -16.91 24.14
N GLN A 157 6.77 -15.63 23.93
CA GLN A 157 6.64 -14.58 24.95
C GLN A 157 5.26 -13.91 24.94
N LYS A 158 4.30 -14.37 24.12
CA LYS A 158 2.98 -13.77 23.91
C LYS A 158 3.03 -12.29 23.49
N LEU A 159 4.06 -11.92 22.72
CA LEU A 159 4.21 -10.59 22.12
C LEU A 159 3.65 -10.60 20.70
N ALA A 160 3.23 -9.41 20.23
CA ALA A 160 2.80 -9.26 18.85
C ALA A 160 3.97 -9.51 17.88
N PRO A 161 3.84 -10.37 16.85
CA PRO A 161 4.90 -10.63 15.90
C PRO A 161 5.29 -9.38 15.11
N GLY A 162 6.61 -9.14 14.95
CA GLY A 162 7.10 -8.03 14.12
C GLY A 162 8.55 -7.64 14.45
N VAL A 163 9.14 -6.86 13.55
CA VAL A 163 10.50 -6.34 13.75
C VAL A 163 10.41 -4.92 14.32
N TYR A 164 10.42 -4.81 15.64
CA TYR A 164 10.28 -3.54 16.37
C TYR A 164 11.15 -3.51 17.63
N ALA A 165 11.36 -2.32 18.17
CA ALA A 165 12.12 -2.08 19.40
C ALA A 165 13.48 -2.83 19.44
N GLY A 166 13.75 -3.61 20.48
CA GLY A 166 14.97 -4.39 20.65
C GLY A 166 15.16 -5.53 19.63
N TRP A 167 14.08 -5.95 18.93
CA TRP A 167 14.14 -6.95 17.88
C TRP A 167 14.68 -6.41 16.55
N SER A 168 14.79 -5.08 16.42
CA SER A 168 15.28 -4.41 15.23
C SER A 168 16.79 -4.12 15.35
N LYS A 169 17.62 -5.14 15.20
CA LYS A 169 19.08 -5.05 15.42
C LYS A 169 19.78 -4.04 14.50
N TYR A 170 19.22 -3.67 13.36
CA TYR A 170 19.83 -2.74 12.41
C TYR A 170 19.42 -1.29 12.61
N ARG A 171 18.37 -1.02 13.39
CA ARG A 171 17.83 0.34 13.60
C ARG A 171 18.88 1.34 14.06
N ASP A 172 19.68 0.96 15.04
CA ASP A 172 20.65 1.87 15.69
C ASP A 172 22.07 1.77 15.09
N GLN A 173 22.29 0.83 14.17
CA GLN A 173 23.58 0.64 13.50
C GLN A 173 23.80 1.59 12.31
N ILE A 174 22.73 2.04 11.68
CA ILE A 174 22.74 2.93 10.52
C ILE A 174 22.40 4.34 10.99
N GLY A 175 23.31 4.92 11.77
CA GLY A 175 23.29 6.33 12.18
C GLY A 175 21.99 6.75 12.87
N ARG A 176 21.83 6.44 14.15
CA ARG A 176 20.83 6.98 15.11
C ARG A 176 19.45 7.41 14.53
N ALA A 177 19.03 6.81 13.44
CA ALA A 177 17.68 7.05 12.93
C ALA A 177 16.70 6.50 13.95
N SER A 178 15.96 7.38 14.61
CA SER A 178 14.87 7.01 15.52
C SER A 178 13.65 6.54 14.73
N CYS A 179 13.83 5.60 13.82
CA CYS A 179 12.78 5.13 12.93
C CYS A 179 11.84 4.18 13.66
N ARG A 180 10.55 4.42 13.54
CA ARG A 180 9.50 3.55 14.05
C ARG A 180 8.93 2.61 13.01
N GLU A 181 9.20 2.88 11.73
CA GLU A 181 8.64 2.15 10.60
C GLU A 181 9.73 1.46 9.78
N ARG A 182 9.37 0.32 9.24
CA ARG A 182 10.23 -0.48 8.37
C ARG A 182 9.94 -0.10 6.92
N VAL A 183 11.01 0.11 6.15
CA VAL A 183 10.95 0.32 4.70
C VAL A 183 11.10 -0.99 3.95
#